data_4003e239cafe25193f1e56e1599ef7ac
#
_entry.id   4003e239cafe25193f1e56e1599ef7ac
#
_cell.length_a   1.000
_cell.length_b   1.000
_cell.length_c   1.000
_cell.angle_alpha   90.00
_cell.angle_beta   90.00
_cell.angle_gamma   90.00
#
_symmetry.space_group_name_H-M   'P 1'
#
loop_
_entity.id
_entity.type
_entity.pdbx_description
1 polymer ?
#
loop_
_entity_poly.entity_id
_entity_poly.type
_entity_poly.pdbx_seq_one_letter_code
_entity_poly.pdbx_strand_id
1 'polypeptide(L)'
;IVEVLGRYIPDVSIKWPNDIYYRDRKLVGILIENDMQGVDVALSIVGIGVNVNQIHFLSSAPNPVSLAQVLGYEVDRDMLLGQLVDAITTSLETYSPAYDTSVSLAYMRVLYRSKGFHDYFDVLAQEPIRAEVVGVEPSGRLSLRTDTGEIRNYVFKEVRYIL
;
A
#
# COMPACT_ATOMS: atom_id res chain seq x y z
N ILE A 1 7.88 2.50 -5.75
CA ILE A 1 6.92 1.73 -6.57
C ILE A 1 5.79 2.62 -7.07
N VAL A 2 5.03 3.31 -6.19
CA VAL A 2 3.92 4.20 -6.59
C VAL A 2 4.37 5.26 -7.59
N GLU A 3 5.53 5.87 -7.36
CA GLU A 3 6.12 6.88 -8.25
C GLU A 3 6.39 6.33 -9.67
N VAL A 4 6.98 5.13 -9.76
CA VAL A 4 7.25 4.48 -11.05
C VAL A 4 5.95 4.14 -11.77
N LEU A 5 5.01 3.49 -11.06
CA LEU A 5 3.71 3.12 -11.64
C LEU A 5 2.88 4.34 -12.04
N GLY A 6 3.01 5.45 -11.30
CA GLY A 6 2.37 6.73 -11.61
C GLY A 6 2.82 7.37 -12.93
N ARG A 7 3.96 6.94 -13.50
CA ARG A 7 4.39 7.34 -14.85
C ARG A 7 3.64 6.61 -15.96
N TYR A 8 3.06 5.45 -15.66
CA TYR A 8 2.28 4.64 -16.60
C TYR A 8 0.79 4.93 -16.51
N ILE A 9 0.25 5.02 -15.29
CA ILE A 9 -1.18 5.17 -15.03
C ILE A 9 -1.44 6.16 -13.88
N PRO A 10 -2.49 6.99 -13.96
CA PRO A 10 -2.90 7.84 -12.83
C PRO A 10 -3.52 7.00 -11.69
N ASP A 11 -3.93 7.67 -10.62
CA ASP A 11 -4.75 7.09 -9.53
C ASP A 11 -4.15 5.85 -8.84
N VAL A 12 -2.81 5.80 -8.78
CA VAL A 12 -2.09 4.76 -8.03
C VAL A 12 -1.98 5.18 -6.56
N SER A 13 -2.33 4.28 -5.65
CA SER A 13 -2.32 4.54 -4.21
C SER A 13 -1.85 3.33 -3.41
N ILE A 14 -1.39 3.57 -2.19
CA ILE A 14 -1.01 2.51 -1.25
C ILE A 14 -2.22 2.16 -0.41
N LYS A 15 -2.71 0.94 -0.53
CA LYS A 15 -3.69 0.39 0.41
C LYS A 15 -2.93 -0.22 1.59
N TRP A 16 -3.08 0.40 2.74
CA TRP A 16 -2.46 -0.07 3.97
C TRP A 16 -2.77 -1.57 4.24
N PRO A 17 -1.77 -2.35 4.69
CA PRO A 17 -0.41 -1.90 5.02
C PRO A 17 0.57 -1.85 3.83
N ASN A 18 0.41 -2.68 2.82
CA ASN A 18 1.49 -3.03 1.88
C ASN A 18 1.02 -3.38 0.46
N ASP A 19 -0.24 -3.15 0.10
CA ASP A 19 -0.75 -3.36 -1.25
C ASP A 19 -0.72 -2.05 -2.05
N ILE A 20 -0.58 -2.14 -3.38
CA ILE A 20 -0.74 -0.99 -4.27
C ILE A 20 -1.98 -1.19 -5.13
N TYR A 21 -2.81 -0.18 -5.13
CA TYR A 21 -4.09 -0.16 -5.83
C TYR A 21 -4.07 0.85 -6.98
N TYR A 22 -4.72 0.49 -8.06
CA TYR A 22 -5.22 1.40 -9.07
C TYR A 22 -6.70 1.62 -8.82
N ARG A 23 -7.08 2.82 -8.37
CA ARG A 23 -8.43 3.08 -7.85
C ARG A 23 -8.80 2.04 -6.77
N ASP A 24 -9.88 1.28 -6.99
CA ASP A 24 -10.35 0.25 -6.05
C ASP A 24 -9.86 -1.17 -6.40
N ARG A 25 -8.84 -1.31 -7.27
CA ARG A 25 -8.36 -2.60 -7.78
C ARG A 25 -6.91 -2.85 -7.42
N LYS A 26 -6.61 -4.06 -6.96
CA LYS A 26 -5.26 -4.46 -6.56
C LYS A 26 -4.34 -4.64 -7.76
N LEU A 27 -3.30 -3.82 -7.83
CA LEU A 27 -2.28 -3.83 -8.89
C LEU A 27 -1.00 -4.53 -8.44
N VAL A 28 -0.59 -4.32 -7.17
CA VAL A 28 0.64 -4.90 -6.61
C VAL A 28 0.35 -5.45 -5.22
N GLY A 29 0.91 -6.62 -4.93
CA GLY A 29 1.03 -7.16 -3.58
C GLY A 29 2.48 -7.09 -3.12
N ILE A 30 2.71 -6.62 -1.90
CA ILE A 30 4.05 -6.58 -1.29
C ILE A 30 4.02 -7.41 -0.02
N LEU A 31 5.00 -8.28 0.15
CA LEU A 31 5.24 -9.02 1.38
C LEU A 31 6.57 -8.55 1.97
N ILE A 32 6.56 -8.16 3.23
CA ILE A 32 7.76 -7.72 3.95
C ILE A 32 7.94 -8.64 5.16
N GLU A 33 9.09 -9.29 5.22
CA GLU A 33 9.50 -10.15 6.33
C GLU A 33 10.75 -9.55 6.95
N ASN A 34 10.69 -9.23 8.24
CA ASN A 34 11.79 -8.60 8.98
C ASN A 34 12.40 -9.60 9.96
N ASP A 35 13.73 -9.67 9.97
CA ASP A 35 14.48 -10.29 11.03
C ASP A 35 14.95 -9.21 12.01
N MET A 36 14.67 -9.42 13.29
CA MET A 36 14.87 -8.41 14.33
C MET A 36 16.06 -8.76 15.21
N GLN A 37 16.92 -7.78 15.48
CA GLN A 37 17.97 -7.88 16.49
C GLN A 37 17.70 -6.89 17.62
N GLY A 38 17.08 -7.37 18.68
CA GLY A 38 16.56 -6.48 19.73
C GLY A 38 15.41 -5.64 19.22
N VAL A 39 15.58 -4.32 19.19
CA VAL A 39 14.58 -3.35 18.68
C VAL A 39 14.87 -2.92 17.23
N ASP A 40 15.99 -3.31 16.67
CA ASP A 40 16.42 -2.93 15.34
C ASP A 40 16.08 -4.01 14.29
N VAL A 41 15.81 -3.58 13.06
CA VAL A 41 15.65 -4.48 11.92
C VAL A 41 17.02 -4.84 11.39
N ALA A 42 17.44 -6.11 11.58
CA ALA A 42 18.74 -6.61 11.10
C ALA A 42 18.70 -6.91 9.60
N LEU A 43 17.57 -7.44 9.11
CA LEU A 43 17.36 -7.81 7.71
C LEU A 43 15.89 -7.66 7.35
N SER A 44 15.65 -7.23 6.12
CA SER A 44 14.30 -7.16 5.56
C SER A 44 14.29 -7.88 4.21
N ILE A 45 13.41 -8.86 4.06
CA ILE A 45 13.16 -9.54 2.78
C ILE A 45 11.83 -8.99 2.23
N VAL A 46 11.86 -8.45 1.03
CA VAL A 46 10.69 -7.82 0.40
C VAL A 46 10.35 -8.52 -0.90
N GLY A 47 9.22 -9.22 -0.90
CA GLY A 47 8.64 -9.82 -2.11
C GLY A 47 7.65 -8.84 -2.75
N ILE A 48 7.82 -8.53 -4.04
CA ILE A 48 6.97 -7.59 -4.77
C ILE A 48 6.37 -8.29 -5.98
N GLY A 49 5.05 -8.49 -5.97
CA GLY A 49 4.30 -9.07 -7.08
C GLY A 49 3.51 -8.02 -7.84
N VAL A 50 3.97 -7.63 -9.02
CA VAL A 50 3.31 -6.65 -9.90
C VAL A 50 2.49 -7.36 -10.95
N ASN A 51 1.22 -7.01 -11.07
CA ASN A 51 0.37 -7.45 -12.18
C ASN A 51 0.65 -6.60 -13.41
N VAL A 52 1.47 -7.11 -14.34
CA VAL A 52 1.90 -6.33 -15.52
C VAL A 52 0.99 -6.61 -16.72
N ASN A 53 1.08 -7.80 -17.30
CA ASN A 53 0.41 -8.13 -18.57
C ASN A 53 -0.68 -9.20 -18.46
N GLN A 54 -1.02 -9.62 -17.22
CA GLN A 54 -2.08 -10.61 -17.01
C GLN A 54 -3.45 -10.03 -17.38
N ILE A 55 -4.20 -10.75 -18.21
CA ILE A 55 -5.60 -10.44 -18.55
C ILE A 55 -6.58 -11.31 -17.79
N HIS A 56 -6.13 -12.48 -17.31
CA HIS A 56 -6.90 -13.40 -16.48
C HIS A 56 -6.18 -13.66 -15.17
N PHE A 57 -6.92 -13.67 -14.07
CA PHE A 57 -6.39 -13.91 -12.72
C PHE A 57 -7.00 -15.20 -12.15
N LEU A 58 -6.13 -16.08 -11.68
CA LEU A 58 -6.52 -17.34 -11.04
C LEU A 58 -6.44 -17.26 -9.51
N SER A 59 -6.04 -16.11 -8.97
CA SER A 59 -5.89 -15.90 -7.54
C SER A 59 -7.21 -15.51 -6.87
N SER A 60 -7.33 -15.81 -5.56
CA SER A 60 -8.43 -15.37 -4.71
C SER A 60 -8.33 -13.90 -4.29
N ALA A 61 -7.37 -13.15 -4.82
CA ALA A 61 -7.24 -11.72 -4.51
C ALA A 61 -8.51 -10.98 -4.98
N PRO A 62 -9.12 -10.16 -4.13
CA PRO A 62 -10.29 -9.39 -4.55
C PRO A 62 -9.88 -8.38 -5.63
N ASN A 63 -10.72 -8.25 -6.66
CA ASN A 63 -10.64 -7.23 -7.71
C ASN A 63 -9.22 -6.92 -8.24
N PRO A 64 -8.43 -7.92 -8.71
CA PRO A 64 -7.10 -7.67 -9.26
C PRO A 64 -7.19 -6.90 -10.58
N VAL A 65 -6.12 -6.17 -10.90
CA VAL A 65 -5.95 -5.48 -12.17
C VAL A 65 -4.49 -5.54 -12.59
N SER A 66 -4.23 -5.53 -13.91
CA SER A 66 -2.89 -5.39 -14.45
C SER A 66 -2.70 -4.05 -15.16
N LEU A 67 -1.44 -3.66 -15.37
CA LEU A 67 -1.10 -2.49 -16.19
C LEU A 67 -1.69 -2.62 -17.59
N ALA A 68 -1.54 -3.77 -18.23
CA ALA A 68 -2.05 -4.00 -19.58
C ALA A 68 -3.58 -3.84 -19.67
N GLN A 69 -4.33 -4.26 -18.66
CA GLN A 69 -5.78 -4.05 -18.62
C GLN A 69 -6.17 -2.57 -18.50
N VAL A 70 -5.35 -1.75 -17.85
CA VAL A 70 -5.61 -0.32 -17.70
C VAL A 70 -5.20 0.45 -18.94
N LEU A 71 -4.04 0.10 -19.51
CA LEU A 71 -3.44 0.80 -20.66
C LEU A 71 -4.03 0.37 -22.00
N GLY A 72 -4.52 -0.87 -22.09
CA GLY A 72 -5.00 -1.46 -23.36
C GLY A 72 -3.88 -2.06 -24.23
N TYR A 73 -2.64 -2.11 -23.75
CA TYR A 73 -1.49 -2.70 -24.42
C TYR A 73 -0.51 -3.32 -23.42
N GLU A 74 0.35 -4.21 -23.90
CA GLU A 74 1.37 -4.85 -23.07
C GLU A 74 2.51 -3.90 -22.73
N VAL A 75 3.00 -3.99 -21.49
CA VAL A 75 4.16 -3.24 -20.98
C VAL A 75 5.40 -4.12 -21.06
N ASP A 76 6.52 -3.54 -21.47
CA ASP A 76 7.84 -4.19 -21.40
C ASP A 76 8.20 -4.45 -19.92
N ARG A 77 8.23 -5.73 -19.56
CA ARG A 77 8.48 -6.15 -18.18
C ARG A 77 9.90 -5.91 -17.71
N ASP A 78 10.87 -6.05 -18.60
CA ASP A 78 12.29 -5.88 -18.27
C ASP A 78 12.60 -4.41 -18.05
N MET A 79 12.04 -3.53 -18.88
CA MET A 79 12.13 -2.09 -18.69
C MET A 79 11.46 -1.66 -17.39
N LEU A 80 10.26 -2.15 -17.08
CA LEU A 80 9.56 -1.83 -15.83
C LEU A 80 10.33 -2.34 -14.63
N LEU A 81 10.88 -3.56 -14.69
CA LEU A 81 11.71 -4.13 -13.62
C LEU A 81 12.93 -3.25 -13.36
N GLY A 82 13.66 -2.84 -14.39
CA GLY A 82 14.79 -1.93 -14.25
C GLY A 82 14.41 -0.64 -13.53
N GLN A 83 13.33 0.00 -13.97
CA GLN A 83 12.83 1.25 -13.33
C GLN A 83 12.45 1.05 -11.85
N LEU A 84 11.83 -0.09 -11.51
CA LEU A 84 11.46 -0.38 -10.13
C LEU A 84 12.70 -0.62 -9.25
N VAL A 85 13.67 -1.40 -9.76
CA VAL A 85 14.92 -1.67 -9.05
C VAL A 85 15.69 -0.36 -8.81
N ASP A 86 15.87 0.47 -9.85
CA ASP A 86 16.56 1.75 -9.75
C ASP A 86 15.89 2.67 -8.72
N ALA A 87 14.56 2.77 -8.76
CA ALA A 87 13.82 3.62 -7.82
C ALA A 87 13.92 3.12 -6.38
N ILE A 88 13.87 1.80 -6.15
CA ILE A 88 14.02 1.21 -4.82
C ILE A 88 15.43 1.44 -4.30
N THR A 89 16.45 1.15 -5.11
CA THR A 89 17.86 1.32 -4.73
C THR A 89 18.15 2.78 -4.39
N THR A 90 17.74 3.72 -5.24
CA THR A 90 17.90 5.16 -5.00
C THR A 90 17.19 5.60 -3.70
N SER A 91 15.98 5.08 -3.45
CA SER A 91 15.24 5.40 -2.22
C SER A 91 15.95 4.89 -0.97
N LEU A 92 16.55 3.68 -1.02
CA LEU A 92 17.30 3.12 0.09
C LEU A 92 18.61 3.86 0.33
N GLU A 93 19.33 4.23 -0.71
CA GLU A 93 20.60 4.99 -0.63
C GLU A 93 20.40 6.41 -0.07
N THR A 94 19.26 7.02 -0.37
CA THR A 94 18.93 8.38 0.08
C THR A 94 18.18 8.42 1.40
N TYR A 95 17.69 7.29 1.88
CA TYR A 95 16.98 7.23 3.15
C TYR A 95 17.86 7.60 4.33
N SER A 96 17.33 8.45 5.18
CA SER A 96 17.93 8.78 6.48
C SER A 96 16.84 8.84 7.54
N PRO A 97 17.04 8.32 8.74
CA PRO A 97 16.10 8.44 9.86
C PRO A 97 15.66 9.89 10.16
N ALA A 98 16.49 10.88 9.82
CA ALA A 98 16.14 12.30 9.93
C ALA A 98 14.97 12.71 9.00
N TYR A 99 14.67 11.92 7.97
CA TYR A 99 13.55 12.15 7.03
C TYR A 99 12.26 11.45 7.39
N ASP A 100 12.16 10.83 8.56
CA ASP A 100 11.01 10.02 8.97
C ASP A 100 9.67 10.77 8.81
N THR A 101 9.63 12.04 9.18
CA THR A 101 8.45 12.90 8.97
C THR A 101 8.13 13.10 7.48
N SER A 102 9.15 13.27 6.63
CA SER A 102 8.94 13.48 5.19
C SER A 102 8.43 12.20 4.52
N VAL A 103 8.93 11.04 4.92
CA VAL A 103 8.46 9.72 4.46
C VAL A 103 7.01 9.49 4.87
N SER A 104 6.67 9.79 6.14
CA SER A 104 5.31 9.69 6.65
C SER A 104 4.34 10.59 5.87
N LEU A 105 4.72 11.84 5.61
CA LEU A 105 3.90 12.76 4.81
C LEU A 105 3.75 12.29 3.35
N ALA A 106 4.82 11.78 2.74
CA ALA A 106 4.78 11.25 1.39
C ALA A 106 3.87 10.01 1.31
N TYR A 107 3.96 9.12 2.30
CA TYR A 107 3.10 7.95 2.42
C TYR A 107 1.62 8.35 2.51
N MET A 108 1.29 9.29 3.42
CA MET A 108 -0.09 9.78 3.61
C MET A 108 -0.67 10.42 2.35
N ARG A 109 0.13 11.10 1.53
CA ARG A 109 -0.34 11.72 0.27
C ARG A 109 -0.84 10.71 -0.75
N VAL A 110 -0.26 9.51 -0.77
CA VAL A 110 -0.59 8.44 -1.72
C VAL A 110 -1.38 7.30 -1.06
N LEU A 111 -1.78 7.47 0.19
CA LEU A 111 -2.55 6.46 0.91
C LEU A 111 -3.98 6.38 0.36
N TYR A 112 -4.40 5.16 0.05
CA TYR A 112 -5.75 4.85 -0.41
C TYR A 112 -6.78 5.24 0.64
N ARG A 113 -7.83 5.94 0.23
CA ARG A 113 -8.89 6.47 1.12
C ARG A 113 -8.35 7.39 2.23
N SER A 114 -7.27 8.11 1.98
CA SER A 114 -6.69 9.07 2.94
C SER A 114 -7.56 10.29 3.21
N LYS A 115 -8.66 10.47 2.47
CA LYS A 115 -9.56 11.63 2.61
C LYS A 115 -11.00 11.18 2.76
N GLY A 116 -11.68 11.79 3.71
CA GLY A 116 -13.11 11.59 3.97
C GLY A 116 -13.44 10.27 4.66
N PHE A 117 -14.72 10.13 4.97
CA PHE A 117 -15.26 8.95 5.63
C PHE A 117 -15.55 7.82 4.64
N HIS A 118 -15.09 6.63 4.97
CA HIS A 118 -15.31 5.40 4.20
C HIS A 118 -15.79 4.28 5.10
N ASP A 119 -16.32 3.23 4.48
CA ASP A 119 -16.83 2.06 5.20
C ASP A 119 -15.71 1.03 5.40
N TYR A 120 -15.58 0.58 6.64
CA TYR A 120 -14.65 -0.45 7.08
C TYR A 120 -15.39 -1.49 7.90
N PHE A 121 -14.77 -2.64 8.12
CA PHE A 121 -15.23 -3.65 9.05
C PHE A 121 -14.18 -3.82 10.14
N ASP A 122 -14.55 -3.51 11.37
CA ASP A 122 -13.74 -3.76 12.56
C ASP A 122 -13.79 -5.26 12.88
N VAL A 123 -12.66 -5.94 12.71
CA VAL A 123 -12.60 -7.40 12.91
C VAL A 123 -12.58 -7.76 14.40
N LEU A 124 -12.08 -6.87 15.26
CA LEU A 124 -12.06 -7.11 16.70
C LEU A 124 -13.44 -6.94 17.31
N ALA A 125 -14.13 -5.87 16.95
CA ALA A 125 -15.49 -5.59 17.42
C ALA A 125 -16.57 -6.36 16.64
N GLN A 126 -16.23 -7.00 15.50
CA GLN A 126 -17.15 -7.71 14.61
C GLN A 126 -18.30 -6.83 14.11
N GLU A 127 -18.01 -5.56 13.78
CA GLU A 127 -19.01 -4.59 13.33
C GLU A 127 -18.52 -3.76 12.14
N PRO A 128 -19.42 -3.30 11.25
CA PRO A 128 -19.10 -2.27 10.28
C PRO A 128 -18.91 -0.93 11.00
N ILE A 129 -17.93 -0.16 10.55
CA ILE A 129 -17.67 1.20 11.02
C ILE A 129 -17.53 2.15 9.84
N ARG A 130 -17.98 3.39 10.01
CA ARG A 130 -17.72 4.48 9.10
C ARG A 130 -16.64 5.38 9.71
N ALA A 131 -15.51 5.49 9.02
CA ALA A 131 -14.35 6.16 9.57
C ALA A 131 -13.50 6.85 8.47
N GLU A 132 -12.69 7.80 8.90
CA GLU A 132 -11.66 8.43 8.07
C GLU A 132 -10.26 8.10 8.59
N VAL A 133 -9.29 8.06 7.68
CA VAL A 133 -7.88 7.83 8.05
C VAL A 133 -7.33 9.09 8.71
N VAL A 134 -6.82 8.95 9.93
CA VAL A 134 -6.11 10.00 10.67
C VAL A 134 -4.61 9.94 10.40
N GLY A 135 -4.05 8.72 10.28
CA GLY A 135 -2.63 8.53 10.05
C GLY A 135 -2.21 7.07 10.12
N VAL A 136 -0.92 6.87 9.97
CA VAL A 136 -0.23 5.61 10.28
C VAL A 136 0.85 5.93 11.30
N GLU A 137 0.80 5.24 12.44
CA GLU A 137 1.77 5.43 13.52
C GLU A 137 3.17 4.91 13.13
N PRO A 138 4.23 5.34 13.81
CA PRO A 138 5.57 4.77 13.62
C PRO A 138 5.64 3.25 13.84
N SER A 139 4.72 2.71 14.64
CA SER A 139 4.52 1.27 14.85
C SER A 139 3.93 0.54 13.63
N GLY A 140 3.51 1.26 12.60
CA GLY A 140 2.80 0.75 11.42
C GLY A 140 1.29 0.60 11.61
N ARG A 141 0.73 0.96 12.76
CA ARG A 141 -0.72 0.89 13.02
C ARG A 141 -1.47 1.94 12.22
N LEU A 142 -2.59 1.53 11.63
CA LEU A 142 -3.53 2.45 10.99
C LEU A 142 -4.44 3.08 12.04
N SER A 143 -4.46 4.41 12.09
CA SER A 143 -5.36 5.18 12.96
C SER A 143 -6.58 5.64 12.17
N LEU A 144 -7.75 5.22 12.59
CA LEU A 144 -9.04 5.61 12.03
C LEU A 144 -9.82 6.43 13.05
N ARG A 145 -10.46 7.52 12.60
CA ARG A 145 -11.43 8.27 13.39
C ARG A 145 -12.83 7.91 12.90
N THR A 146 -13.65 7.36 13.77
CA THR A 146 -15.05 7.03 13.46
C THR A 146 -15.88 8.30 13.27
N ASP A 147 -17.05 8.19 12.69
CA ASP A 147 -18.02 9.28 12.55
C ASP A 147 -18.57 9.77 13.90
N THR A 148 -18.42 8.99 14.97
CA THR A 148 -18.69 9.39 16.35
C THR A 148 -17.54 10.15 17.02
N GLY A 149 -16.38 10.27 16.33
CA GLY A 149 -15.18 10.97 16.80
C GLY A 149 -14.20 10.10 17.59
N GLU A 150 -14.48 8.81 17.80
CA GLU A 150 -13.57 7.88 18.47
C GLU A 150 -12.38 7.56 17.56
N ILE A 151 -11.15 7.55 18.12
CA ILE A 151 -9.95 7.10 17.41
C ILE A 151 -9.67 5.65 17.79
N ARG A 152 -9.58 4.81 16.76
CA ARG A 152 -9.23 3.38 16.86
C ARG A 152 -7.96 3.09 16.07
N ASN A 153 -7.05 2.32 16.67
CA ASN A 153 -5.76 1.96 16.09
C ASN A 153 -5.73 0.47 15.78
N TYR A 154 -5.37 0.13 14.54
CA TYR A 154 -5.44 -1.25 14.03
C TYR A 154 -4.08 -1.75 13.57
N VAL A 155 -3.75 -2.99 13.89
CA VAL A 155 -2.70 -3.75 13.23
C VAL A 155 -3.26 -4.51 12.02
N PHE A 156 -2.37 -5.10 11.22
CA PHE A 156 -2.75 -5.87 10.03
C PHE A 156 -3.81 -6.95 10.36
N LYS A 157 -4.84 -7.05 9.52
CA LYS A 157 -6.02 -7.93 9.63
C LYS A 157 -7.06 -7.56 10.70
N GLU A 158 -6.83 -6.58 11.54
CA GLU A 158 -7.83 -6.14 12.53
C GLU A 158 -8.91 -5.23 11.93
N VAL A 159 -8.65 -4.64 10.77
CA VAL A 159 -9.64 -3.89 10.01
C VAL A 159 -9.65 -4.31 8.53
N ARG A 160 -10.83 -4.36 7.94
CA ARG A 160 -11.03 -4.63 6.51
C ARG A 160 -11.70 -3.45 5.82
N TYR A 161 -11.23 -3.14 4.63
CA TYR A 161 -11.88 -2.15 3.76
C TYR A 161 -13.12 -2.79 3.13
N ILE A 162 -14.27 -2.14 3.23
CA ILE A 162 -15.48 -2.49 2.48
C ILE A 162 -15.38 -1.75 1.14
N LEU A 163 -15.19 -2.52 0.04
CA LEU A 163 -15.00 -1.98 -1.34
C LEU A 163 -16.33 -1.93 -2.06
#